data_c3ebfdae052bdfd84dd46bb3cf1dbc7d
#
_entry.id   c3ebfdae052bdfd84dd46bb3cf1dbc7d
#
_cell.length_a   1.000
_cell.length_b   1.000
_cell.length_c   1.000
_cell.angle_alpha   90.00
_cell.angle_beta   90.00
_cell.angle_gamma   90.00
#
_symmetry.space_group_name_H-M   'P 1'
#
loop_
_entity.id
_entity.type
_entity.pdbx_description
1 polymer ?
#
loop_
_entity_poly.entity_id
_entity_poly.type
_entity_poly.pdbx_seq_one_letter_code
_entity_poly.pdbx_strand_id
1 'polypeptide(L)'
;MTSPLTALSVNLNKIALIRNSRDTKYPSITKHAQMCIDAGADGITVHPRPDQRHIRVDDCFDLAEILQVELNIEGNPFAPPMKSNRKSVSDYPGFIELVKMIKPAQCTLVPDDQHQLTSDHGFDLTQSGDKLLPIIEDLQKLGIRVSLFMEPDIDQIRLAKQINTDRIELYTGPYATAYEEKEIHPEYFEKIFAQFYSSGEIAAELNLGLNAGHDLNLSNLKKFATIPNLLEVSIGHALTVDAIEYGLANAVRAYQKSLGN
;
A
#
# COMPACT_ATOMS: atom_id res chain seq x y z
N MET A 1 -25.80 11.10 2.84
CA MET A 1 -24.91 10.86 1.67
C MET A 1 -24.30 9.50 1.90
N THR A 2 -24.39 8.58 0.95
CA THR A 2 -23.68 7.29 1.04
C THR A 2 -22.19 7.59 0.99
N SER A 3 -21.42 7.08 1.96
CA SER A 3 -19.96 7.15 1.89
C SER A 3 -19.49 6.54 0.56
N PRO A 4 -18.43 7.07 -0.07
CA PRO A 4 -17.88 6.44 -1.26
C PRO A 4 -17.46 5.00 -0.90
N LEU A 5 -17.60 4.08 -1.86
CA LEU A 5 -17.14 2.71 -1.69
C LEU A 5 -15.62 2.70 -1.49
N THR A 6 -15.13 1.87 -0.58
CA THR A 6 -13.69 1.71 -0.35
C THR A 6 -13.06 0.94 -1.51
N ALA A 7 -12.07 1.51 -2.18
CA ALA A 7 -11.38 0.89 -3.29
C ALA A 7 -10.47 -0.27 -2.82
N LEU A 8 -10.42 -1.35 -3.60
CA LEU A 8 -9.47 -2.44 -3.43
C LEU A 8 -8.29 -2.26 -4.39
N SER A 9 -7.12 -1.93 -3.87
CA SER A 9 -5.85 -1.98 -4.60
C SER A 9 -5.14 -3.31 -4.32
N VAL A 10 -4.86 -4.09 -5.37
CA VAL A 10 -4.19 -5.39 -5.19
C VAL A 10 -2.69 -5.22 -5.27
N ASN A 11 -1.99 -5.57 -4.19
CA ASN A 11 -0.54 -5.52 -4.12
C ASN A 11 0.09 -6.79 -4.72
N LEU A 12 0.89 -6.63 -5.78
CA LEU A 12 1.47 -7.74 -6.56
C LEU A 12 2.85 -8.21 -6.09
N ASN A 13 3.36 -7.69 -4.97
CA ASN A 13 4.72 -8.03 -4.50
C ASN A 13 4.93 -9.54 -4.33
N LYS A 14 3.93 -10.29 -3.84
CA LYS A 14 4.05 -11.73 -3.62
C LYS A 14 4.06 -12.51 -4.93
N ILE A 15 3.32 -12.08 -5.95
CA ILE A 15 3.39 -12.66 -7.31
C ILE A 15 4.79 -12.47 -7.89
N ALA A 16 5.36 -11.26 -7.72
CA ALA A 16 6.73 -10.97 -8.16
C ALA A 16 7.78 -11.79 -7.38
N LEU A 17 7.57 -12.02 -6.08
CA LEU A 17 8.45 -12.86 -5.26
C LEU A 17 8.45 -14.31 -5.76
N ILE A 18 7.27 -14.87 -6.09
CA ILE A 18 7.15 -16.21 -6.69
C ILE A 18 7.94 -16.26 -8.02
N ARG A 19 7.80 -15.27 -8.91
CA ARG A 19 8.59 -15.17 -10.14
C ARG A 19 10.09 -15.17 -9.86
N ASN A 20 10.52 -14.36 -8.90
CA ASN A 20 11.93 -14.18 -8.60
C ASN A 20 12.56 -15.40 -7.90
N SER A 21 11.77 -16.29 -7.31
CA SER A 21 12.27 -17.55 -6.74
C SER A 21 12.97 -18.45 -7.77
N ARG A 22 12.65 -18.26 -9.06
CA ARG A 22 13.25 -18.99 -10.19
C ARG A 22 13.98 -18.07 -11.17
N ASP A 23 13.97 -16.75 -10.92
CA ASP A 23 14.52 -15.70 -11.80
C ASP A 23 14.08 -15.79 -13.26
N THR A 24 12.81 -16.08 -13.49
CA THR A 24 12.18 -16.24 -14.80
C THR A 24 11.30 -15.04 -15.15
N LYS A 25 10.57 -15.12 -16.27
CA LYS A 25 9.49 -14.17 -16.64
C LYS A 25 8.10 -14.67 -16.21
N TYR A 26 8.03 -15.81 -15.51
CA TYR A 26 6.78 -16.43 -15.08
C TYR A 26 6.75 -16.58 -13.55
N PRO A 27 5.64 -16.20 -12.89
CA PRO A 27 4.43 -15.57 -13.44
C PRO A 27 4.65 -14.16 -13.99
N SER A 28 3.88 -13.76 -15.04
CA SER A 28 3.88 -12.39 -15.57
C SER A 28 3.13 -11.44 -14.65
N ILE A 29 3.76 -10.34 -14.25
CA ILE A 29 3.14 -9.35 -13.37
C ILE A 29 1.99 -8.63 -14.06
N THR A 30 2.18 -8.21 -15.30
CA THR A 30 1.14 -7.54 -16.11
C THR A 30 -0.09 -8.42 -16.34
N LYS A 31 0.10 -9.73 -16.62
CA LYS A 31 -1.01 -10.68 -16.75
C LYS A 31 -1.80 -10.82 -15.44
N HIS A 32 -1.11 -10.89 -14.29
CA HIS A 32 -1.78 -11.03 -12.99
C HIS A 32 -2.46 -9.72 -12.57
N ALA A 33 -1.88 -8.55 -12.92
CA ALA A 33 -2.56 -7.27 -12.76
C ALA A 33 -3.89 -7.26 -13.53
N GLN A 34 -3.88 -7.65 -14.81
CA GLN A 34 -5.08 -7.71 -15.62
C GLN A 34 -6.13 -8.68 -15.05
N MET A 35 -5.70 -9.86 -14.57
CA MET A 35 -6.61 -10.81 -13.92
C MET A 35 -7.27 -10.23 -12.66
N CYS A 36 -6.55 -9.42 -11.88
CA CYS A 36 -7.13 -8.73 -10.72
C CYS A 36 -8.15 -7.68 -11.15
N ILE A 37 -7.84 -6.88 -12.18
CA ILE A 37 -8.73 -5.84 -12.73
C ILE A 37 -10.00 -6.48 -13.31
N ASP A 38 -9.87 -7.53 -14.11
CA ASP A 38 -11.00 -8.28 -14.69
C ASP A 38 -11.90 -8.90 -13.59
N ALA A 39 -11.35 -9.13 -12.40
CA ALA A 39 -12.08 -9.62 -11.25
C ALA A 39 -12.69 -8.52 -10.36
N GLY A 40 -12.43 -7.24 -10.67
CA GLY A 40 -13.03 -6.09 -10.00
C GLY A 40 -12.07 -5.30 -9.09
N ALA A 41 -10.76 -5.49 -9.18
CA ALA A 41 -9.81 -4.63 -8.46
C ALA A 41 -9.87 -3.19 -9.01
N ASP A 42 -9.89 -2.20 -8.11
CA ASP A 42 -9.98 -0.77 -8.43
C ASP A 42 -8.61 -0.15 -8.68
N GLY A 43 -7.55 -0.79 -8.19
CA GLY A 43 -6.16 -0.34 -8.34
C GLY A 43 -5.16 -1.49 -8.22
N ILE A 44 -3.92 -1.17 -8.58
CA ILE A 44 -2.76 -2.06 -8.44
C ILE A 44 -1.70 -1.33 -7.62
N THR A 45 -1.16 -2.02 -6.64
CA THR A 45 -0.06 -1.53 -5.79
C THR A 45 1.20 -2.37 -6.00
N VAL A 46 2.35 -1.72 -6.07
CA VAL A 46 3.66 -2.36 -6.14
C VAL A 46 4.68 -1.64 -5.28
N HIS A 47 5.63 -2.39 -4.69
CA HIS A 47 6.69 -1.84 -3.88
C HIS A 47 8.06 -2.26 -4.43
N PRO A 48 8.66 -1.51 -5.37
CA PRO A 48 9.98 -1.78 -5.89
C PRO A 48 11.05 -1.42 -4.84
N ARG A 49 11.61 -2.41 -4.16
CA ARG A 49 12.74 -2.20 -3.23
C ARG A 49 14.05 -2.06 -4.00
N PRO A 50 15.09 -1.39 -3.45
CA PRO A 50 16.38 -1.21 -4.13
C PRO A 50 17.04 -2.51 -4.61
N ASP A 51 16.91 -3.59 -3.84
CA ASP A 51 17.45 -4.92 -4.19
C ASP A 51 16.57 -5.70 -5.18
N GLN A 52 15.39 -5.17 -5.51
CA GLN A 52 14.43 -5.75 -6.45
C GLN A 52 14.09 -7.21 -6.13
N ARG A 53 14.04 -7.56 -4.83
CA ARG A 53 13.73 -8.93 -4.35
C ARG A 53 12.38 -9.46 -4.84
N HIS A 54 11.44 -8.57 -5.14
CA HIS A 54 10.12 -8.90 -5.72
C HIS A 54 9.85 -8.03 -6.96
N ILE A 55 9.21 -6.89 -6.85
CA ILE A 55 8.95 -5.97 -7.98
C ILE A 55 10.28 -5.42 -8.51
N ARG A 56 10.43 -5.47 -9.83
CA ARG A 56 11.55 -4.92 -10.57
C ARG A 56 11.20 -3.53 -11.12
N VAL A 57 12.19 -2.74 -11.43
CA VAL A 57 12.02 -1.45 -12.11
C VAL A 57 11.21 -1.62 -13.39
N ASP A 58 11.57 -2.62 -14.21
CA ASP A 58 10.90 -2.92 -15.48
C ASP A 58 9.40 -3.24 -15.28
N ASP A 59 9.02 -3.94 -14.19
CA ASP A 59 7.60 -4.22 -13.88
C ASP A 59 6.80 -2.93 -13.68
N CYS A 60 7.41 -1.90 -13.07
CA CYS A 60 6.72 -0.64 -12.83
C CYS A 60 6.43 0.11 -14.13
N PHE A 61 7.36 0.09 -15.10
CA PHE A 61 7.14 0.66 -16.44
C PHE A 61 6.09 -0.13 -17.21
N ASP A 62 6.21 -1.47 -17.24
CA ASP A 62 5.27 -2.34 -17.94
C ASP A 62 3.84 -2.17 -17.40
N LEU A 63 3.67 -2.02 -16.07
CA LEU A 63 2.36 -1.76 -15.46
C LEU A 63 1.84 -0.37 -15.82
N ALA A 64 2.67 0.66 -15.75
CA ALA A 64 2.25 2.03 -16.09
C ALA A 64 1.78 2.16 -17.55
N GLU A 65 2.34 1.36 -18.48
CA GLU A 65 1.95 1.36 -19.89
C GLU A 65 0.57 0.74 -20.13
N ILE A 66 0.22 -0.32 -19.36
CA ILE A 66 -0.98 -1.12 -19.67
C ILE A 66 -2.19 -0.81 -18.79
N LEU A 67 -1.98 -0.27 -17.56
CA LEU A 67 -3.07 -0.14 -16.59
C LEU A 67 -4.05 0.96 -16.98
N GLN A 68 -5.36 0.66 -16.86
CA GLN A 68 -6.48 1.60 -16.98
C GLN A 68 -7.08 1.96 -15.62
N VAL A 69 -6.55 1.37 -14.53
CA VAL A 69 -6.89 1.67 -13.15
C VAL A 69 -5.72 2.36 -12.47
N GLU A 70 -5.91 2.87 -11.26
CA GLU A 70 -4.84 3.56 -10.54
C GLU A 70 -3.66 2.62 -10.23
N LEU A 71 -2.45 3.11 -10.51
CA LEU A 71 -1.20 2.51 -10.06
C LEU A 71 -0.70 3.27 -8.82
N ASN A 72 -0.50 2.55 -7.72
CA ASN A 72 0.20 3.04 -6.54
C ASN A 72 1.61 2.42 -6.48
N ILE A 73 2.64 3.26 -6.37
CA ILE A 73 4.03 2.82 -6.19
C ILE A 73 4.47 3.20 -4.76
N GLU A 74 4.81 2.18 -3.97
CA GLU A 74 5.27 2.33 -2.58
C GLU A 74 6.78 2.28 -2.49
N GLY A 75 7.37 3.00 -1.54
CA GLY A 75 8.79 2.84 -1.21
C GLY A 75 9.37 3.94 -0.36
N ASN A 76 10.62 3.74 0.05
CA ASN A 76 11.35 4.69 0.85
C ASN A 76 11.83 5.86 -0.03
N PRO A 77 11.40 7.12 0.25
CA PRO A 77 11.79 8.29 -0.52
C PRO A 77 13.29 8.59 -0.49
N PHE A 78 13.99 8.06 0.50
CA PHE A 78 15.43 8.23 0.66
C PHE A 78 16.26 7.09 0.08
N ALA A 79 15.62 6.09 -0.54
CA ALA A 79 16.33 4.95 -1.14
C ALA A 79 17.17 5.39 -2.34
N PRO A 80 18.52 5.20 -2.28
CA PRO A 80 19.42 5.64 -3.34
C PRO A 80 19.40 4.68 -4.53
N PRO A 81 20.01 5.10 -5.67
CA PRO A 81 20.25 4.21 -6.80
C PRO A 81 21.05 2.97 -6.38
N MET A 82 20.73 1.81 -6.97
CA MET A 82 21.41 0.55 -6.72
C MET A 82 21.60 -0.22 -8.02
N LYS A 83 22.81 -0.73 -8.26
CA LYS A 83 23.07 -1.62 -9.39
C LYS A 83 22.41 -2.97 -9.19
N SER A 84 21.79 -3.48 -10.22
CA SER A 84 21.28 -4.84 -10.24
C SER A 84 22.44 -5.84 -10.30
N ASN A 85 22.37 -6.87 -9.49
CA ASN A 85 23.26 -8.03 -9.57
C ASN A 85 22.74 -9.14 -10.50
N ARG A 86 21.61 -8.90 -11.20
CA ARG A 86 20.97 -9.82 -12.14
C ARG A 86 21.13 -9.31 -13.56
N LYS A 87 21.64 -10.15 -14.48
CA LYS A 87 21.99 -9.75 -15.86
C LYS A 87 20.83 -9.22 -16.71
N SER A 88 19.58 -9.61 -16.38
CA SER A 88 18.37 -9.27 -17.13
C SER A 88 17.43 -8.32 -16.39
N VAL A 89 17.91 -7.63 -15.38
CA VAL A 89 17.12 -6.72 -14.54
C VAL A 89 17.81 -5.36 -14.56
N SER A 90 17.08 -4.31 -14.89
CA SER A 90 17.56 -2.94 -14.92
C SER A 90 18.06 -2.47 -13.57
N ASP A 91 19.02 -1.53 -13.56
CA ASP A 91 19.48 -0.90 -12.33
C ASP A 91 18.33 -0.12 -11.67
N TYR A 92 18.32 -0.10 -10.35
CA TYR A 92 17.36 0.71 -9.59
C TYR A 92 17.83 2.17 -9.58
N PRO A 93 17.02 3.11 -10.11
CA PRO A 93 17.46 4.52 -10.27
C PRO A 93 17.40 5.34 -8.98
N GLY A 94 16.92 4.76 -7.88
CA GLY A 94 16.45 5.45 -6.69
C GLY A 94 14.94 5.65 -6.73
N PHE A 95 14.30 5.67 -5.55
CA PHE A 95 12.84 5.63 -5.46
C PHE A 95 12.18 6.85 -6.11
N ILE A 96 12.61 8.04 -5.72
CA ILE A 96 12.00 9.29 -6.21
C ILE A 96 12.21 9.45 -7.73
N GLU A 97 13.37 9.08 -8.26
CA GLU A 97 13.62 9.14 -9.70
C GLU A 97 12.72 8.16 -10.46
N LEU A 98 12.54 6.94 -9.93
CA LEU A 98 11.61 5.97 -10.51
C LEU A 98 10.17 6.53 -10.56
N VAL A 99 9.69 7.08 -9.45
CA VAL A 99 8.35 7.68 -9.37
C VAL A 99 8.19 8.86 -10.33
N LYS A 100 9.21 9.74 -10.45
CA LYS A 100 9.22 10.88 -11.39
C LYS A 100 9.17 10.42 -12.85
N MET A 101 9.85 9.33 -13.18
CA MET A 101 9.87 8.78 -14.55
C MET A 101 8.51 8.17 -14.92
N ILE A 102 7.87 7.45 -13.99
CA ILE A 102 6.61 6.73 -14.23
C ILE A 102 5.39 7.63 -14.09
N LYS A 103 5.38 8.54 -13.12
CA LYS A 103 4.25 9.40 -12.74
C LYS A 103 2.97 8.59 -12.46
N PRO A 104 3.00 7.69 -11.47
CA PRO A 104 1.82 6.90 -11.11
C PRO A 104 0.70 7.81 -10.60
N ALA A 105 -0.54 7.28 -10.56
CA ALA A 105 -1.66 8.00 -9.97
C ALA A 105 -1.44 8.31 -8.49
N GLN A 106 -0.81 7.38 -7.75
CA GLN A 106 -0.47 7.54 -6.33
C GLN A 106 0.95 7.05 -6.04
N CYS A 107 1.59 7.69 -5.09
CA CYS A 107 2.86 7.26 -4.51
C CYS A 107 2.71 7.19 -2.99
N THR A 108 2.93 6.02 -2.38
CA THR A 108 2.95 5.85 -0.93
C THR A 108 4.40 5.85 -0.43
N LEU A 109 4.77 6.87 0.34
CA LEU A 109 6.08 6.98 0.96
C LEU A 109 6.11 6.14 2.24
N VAL A 110 7.12 5.27 2.37
CA VAL A 110 7.27 4.30 3.46
C VAL A 110 8.66 4.42 4.08
N PRO A 111 8.83 4.36 5.43
CA PRO A 111 10.15 4.56 6.07
C PRO A 111 11.03 3.31 6.08
N ASP A 112 10.81 2.38 5.17
CA ASP A 112 11.48 1.07 5.14
C ASP A 112 13.01 1.14 5.11
N ASP A 113 13.65 0.35 5.95
CA ASP A 113 15.07 0.02 5.82
C ASP A 113 15.30 -1.11 4.79
N GLN A 114 16.48 -1.13 4.17
CA GLN A 114 16.83 -2.15 3.17
C GLN A 114 16.86 -3.58 3.73
N HIS A 115 17.09 -3.73 5.04
CA HIS A 115 17.20 -5.03 5.72
C HIS A 115 15.85 -5.56 6.25
N GLN A 116 14.80 -4.74 6.28
CA GLN A 116 13.48 -5.17 6.71
C GLN A 116 12.85 -6.16 5.71
N LEU A 117 12.17 -7.19 6.23
CA LEU A 117 11.42 -8.14 5.40
C LEU A 117 10.17 -7.50 4.79
N THR A 118 9.50 -6.67 5.57
CA THR A 118 8.28 -5.96 5.21
C THR A 118 8.22 -4.62 5.94
N SER A 119 7.31 -3.74 5.54
CA SER A 119 7.03 -2.50 6.26
C SER A 119 6.37 -2.82 7.59
N ASP A 120 6.95 -2.42 8.70
CA ASP A 120 6.53 -2.78 10.06
C ASP A 120 6.31 -1.58 10.99
N HIS A 121 6.45 -0.36 10.45
CA HIS A 121 6.17 0.90 11.16
C HIS A 121 5.94 2.05 10.18
N GLY A 122 5.23 3.08 10.65
CA GLY A 122 4.99 4.34 9.93
C GLY A 122 6.09 5.38 10.16
N PHE A 123 6.00 6.51 9.44
CA PHE A 123 6.89 7.65 9.66
C PHE A 123 6.67 8.30 11.03
N ASP A 124 7.78 8.67 11.68
CA ASP A 124 7.78 9.68 12.74
C ASP A 124 8.04 11.06 12.08
N LEU A 125 6.97 11.85 11.95
CA LEU A 125 7.02 13.15 11.28
C LEU A 125 7.66 14.24 12.13
N THR A 126 7.86 14.02 13.44
CA THR A 126 8.64 14.94 14.28
C THR A 126 10.11 14.96 13.87
N GLN A 127 10.61 13.87 13.27
CA GLN A 127 11.99 13.71 12.82
C GLN A 127 12.15 13.82 11.30
N SER A 128 11.12 13.43 10.55
CA SER A 128 11.20 13.29 9.08
C SER A 128 10.42 14.34 8.30
N GLY A 129 9.51 15.08 8.96
CA GLY A 129 8.58 16.00 8.29
C GLY A 129 9.28 17.04 7.42
N ASP A 130 10.30 17.72 7.93
CA ASP A 130 11.06 18.73 7.18
C ASP A 130 11.75 18.17 5.92
N LYS A 131 12.14 16.89 5.93
CA LYS A 131 12.76 16.22 4.78
C LYS A 131 11.73 15.75 3.77
N LEU A 132 10.53 15.36 4.24
CA LEU A 132 9.45 14.87 3.39
C LEU A 132 8.72 15.99 2.67
N LEU A 133 8.54 17.16 3.31
CA LEU A 133 7.80 18.28 2.72
C LEU A 133 8.25 18.64 1.29
N PRO A 134 9.54 18.91 1.01
CA PRO A 134 9.96 19.23 -0.36
C PRO A 134 9.74 18.08 -1.35
N ILE A 135 9.84 16.82 -0.91
CA ILE A 135 9.59 15.65 -1.73
C ILE A 135 8.11 15.57 -2.12
N ILE A 136 7.22 15.75 -1.13
CA ILE A 136 5.77 15.76 -1.34
C ILE A 136 5.39 16.83 -2.35
N GLU A 137 5.85 18.07 -2.14
CA GLU A 137 5.58 19.18 -3.06
C GLU A 137 6.06 18.90 -4.49
N ASP A 138 7.24 18.31 -4.64
CA ASP A 138 7.79 18.00 -5.96
C ASP A 138 7.00 16.92 -6.70
N LEU A 139 6.54 15.90 -5.98
CA LEU A 139 5.70 14.85 -6.56
C LEU A 139 4.30 15.39 -6.91
N GLN A 140 3.70 16.22 -6.06
CA GLN A 140 2.42 16.86 -6.32
C GLN A 140 2.44 17.78 -7.54
N LYS A 141 3.54 18.55 -7.76
CA LYS A 141 3.75 19.36 -8.99
C LYS A 141 3.72 18.53 -10.27
N LEU A 142 4.02 17.23 -10.17
CA LEU A 142 3.94 16.29 -11.30
C LEU A 142 2.55 15.65 -11.47
N GLY A 143 1.58 16.02 -10.62
CA GLY A 143 0.23 15.47 -10.61
C GLY A 143 0.12 14.12 -9.90
N ILE A 144 1.11 13.76 -9.10
CA ILE A 144 1.14 12.50 -8.36
C ILE A 144 0.50 12.72 -6.98
N ARG A 145 -0.51 11.94 -6.62
CA ARG A 145 -1.09 11.93 -5.27
C ARG A 145 -0.13 11.26 -4.30
N VAL A 146 0.21 11.94 -3.20
CA VAL A 146 1.16 11.44 -2.22
C VAL A 146 0.44 10.93 -0.98
N SER A 147 0.72 9.68 -0.59
CA SER A 147 0.28 9.05 0.64
C SER A 147 1.48 8.77 1.56
N LEU A 148 1.31 8.91 2.87
CA LEU A 148 2.33 8.59 3.87
C LEU A 148 1.93 7.36 4.67
N PHE A 149 2.83 6.38 4.78
CA PHE A 149 2.63 5.21 5.63
C PHE A 149 2.82 5.59 7.10
N MET A 150 1.77 5.41 7.92
CA MET A 150 1.65 6.00 9.25
C MET A 150 1.13 5.00 10.28
N GLU A 151 1.51 5.20 11.54
CA GLU A 151 0.81 4.60 12.67
C GLU A 151 -0.55 5.30 12.90
N PRO A 152 -1.53 4.63 13.58
CA PRO A 152 -2.80 5.24 13.96
C PRO A 152 -2.63 6.20 15.16
N ASP A 153 -1.83 7.24 14.97
CA ASP A 153 -1.47 8.26 15.94
C ASP A 153 -2.01 9.61 15.51
N ILE A 154 -2.90 10.19 16.32
CA ILE A 154 -3.60 11.45 16.02
C ILE A 154 -2.63 12.63 15.86
N ASP A 155 -1.58 12.70 16.67
CA ASP A 155 -0.62 13.80 16.60
C ASP A 155 0.23 13.70 15.33
N GLN A 156 0.62 12.49 14.94
CA GLN A 156 1.31 12.23 13.67
C GLN A 156 0.41 12.54 12.47
N ILE A 157 -0.88 12.21 12.51
CA ILE A 157 -1.85 12.54 11.46
C ILE A 157 -2.02 14.05 11.30
N ARG A 158 -2.00 14.81 12.39
CA ARG A 158 -2.02 16.28 12.34
C ARG A 158 -0.74 16.84 11.69
N LEU A 159 0.42 16.26 11.97
CA LEU A 159 1.69 16.63 11.33
C LEU A 159 1.67 16.28 9.83
N ALA A 160 1.10 15.15 9.43
CA ALA A 160 0.92 14.79 8.03
C ALA A 160 0.12 15.87 7.27
N LYS A 161 -0.93 16.42 7.88
CA LYS A 161 -1.66 17.56 7.32
C LYS A 161 -0.81 18.81 7.19
N GLN A 162 0.06 19.11 8.16
CA GLN A 162 0.91 20.31 8.13
C GLN A 162 1.95 20.27 7.00
N ILE A 163 2.44 19.09 6.64
CA ILE A 163 3.34 18.89 5.51
C ILE A 163 2.61 18.65 4.19
N ASN A 164 1.30 18.90 4.16
CA ASN A 164 0.45 18.96 2.96
C ASN A 164 0.41 17.65 2.15
N THR A 165 0.51 16.47 2.80
CA THR A 165 0.26 15.21 2.08
C THR A 165 -1.22 15.09 1.68
N ASP A 166 -1.51 14.36 0.60
CA ASP A 166 -2.89 14.17 0.11
C ASP A 166 -3.62 13.08 0.90
N ARG A 167 -2.91 12.02 1.27
CA ARG A 167 -3.42 10.85 1.97
C ARG A 167 -2.45 10.36 3.04
N ILE A 168 -2.98 9.57 3.94
CA ILE A 168 -2.21 8.71 4.83
C ILE A 168 -2.64 7.26 4.59
N GLU A 169 -1.72 6.32 4.78
CA GLU A 169 -1.99 4.89 4.77
C GLU A 169 -1.65 4.31 6.14
N LEU A 170 -2.67 3.83 6.87
CA LEU A 170 -2.46 3.28 8.20
C LEU A 170 -1.84 1.90 8.14
N TYR A 171 -0.77 1.68 8.91
CA TYR A 171 -0.19 0.37 9.17
C TYR A 171 -1.13 -0.47 10.03
N THR A 172 -1.67 -1.55 9.48
CA THR A 172 -2.72 -2.33 10.12
C THR A 172 -2.25 -3.59 10.86
N GLY A 173 -0.94 -3.81 10.98
CA GLY A 173 -0.38 -4.95 11.72
C GLY A 173 -0.90 -5.06 13.17
N PRO A 174 -0.86 -3.98 13.99
CA PRO A 174 -1.40 -4.02 15.34
C PRO A 174 -2.89 -4.38 15.40
N TYR A 175 -3.69 -3.89 14.45
CA TYR A 175 -5.11 -4.25 14.34
C TYR A 175 -5.27 -5.74 13.99
N ALA A 176 -4.52 -6.24 13.02
CA ALA A 176 -4.62 -7.64 12.59
C ALA A 176 -4.29 -8.59 13.74
N THR A 177 -3.20 -8.33 14.47
CA THR A 177 -2.81 -9.11 15.66
C THR A 177 -3.89 -9.07 16.75
N ALA A 178 -4.39 -7.87 17.08
CA ALA A 178 -5.44 -7.73 18.09
C ALA A 178 -6.74 -8.42 17.65
N TYR A 179 -7.06 -8.42 16.37
CA TYR A 179 -8.24 -9.08 15.82
C TYR A 179 -8.15 -10.62 15.95
N GLU A 180 -6.99 -11.22 15.74
CA GLU A 180 -6.78 -12.66 15.92
C GLU A 180 -7.03 -13.10 17.37
N GLU A 181 -6.68 -12.24 18.33
CA GLU A 181 -6.80 -12.50 19.77
C GLU A 181 -8.12 -11.98 20.39
N LYS A 182 -9.04 -11.42 19.60
CA LYS A 182 -10.23 -10.71 20.10
C LYS A 182 -11.16 -11.55 20.98
N GLU A 183 -11.21 -12.87 20.77
CA GLU A 183 -12.01 -13.78 21.60
C GLU A 183 -11.39 -14.01 22.99
N ILE A 184 -10.06 -13.87 23.10
CA ILE A 184 -9.30 -14.04 24.34
C ILE A 184 -9.14 -12.70 25.06
N HIS A 185 -8.88 -11.64 24.28
CA HIS A 185 -8.59 -10.29 24.76
C HIS A 185 -9.51 -9.23 24.14
N PRO A 186 -10.85 -9.31 24.35
CA PRO A 186 -11.80 -8.41 23.67
C PRO A 186 -11.59 -6.93 24.00
N GLU A 187 -11.25 -6.59 25.24
CA GLU A 187 -11.00 -5.19 25.64
C GLU A 187 -9.75 -4.61 24.96
N TYR A 188 -8.73 -5.42 24.77
CA TYR A 188 -7.52 -5.01 24.04
C TYR A 188 -7.85 -4.75 22.57
N PHE A 189 -8.59 -5.64 21.93
CA PHE A 189 -9.05 -5.45 20.56
C PHE A 189 -9.87 -4.16 20.41
N GLU A 190 -10.87 -3.93 21.25
CA GLU A 190 -11.68 -2.70 21.15
C GLU A 190 -10.85 -1.44 21.39
N LYS A 191 -9.86 -1.47 22.28
CA LYS A 191 -8.92 -0.35 22.47
C LYS A 191 -8.11 -0.06 21.20
N ILE A 192 -7.54 -1.09 20.58
CA ILE A 192 -6.76 -0.93 19.32
C ILE A 192 -7.69 -0.46 18.19
N PHE A 193 -8.87 -1.09 18.02
CA PHE A 193 -9.81 -0.67 16.99
C PHE A 193 -10.25 0.79 17.15
N ALA A 194 -10.48 1.26 18.39
CA ALA A 194 -10.82 2.65 18.66
C ALA A 194 -9.73 3.64 18.20
N GLN A 195 -8.45 3.28 18.26
CA GLN A 195 -7.36 4.12 17.73
C GLN A 195 -7.47 4.29 16.22
N PHE A 196 -7.71 3.19 15.48
CA PHE A 196 -7.93 3.26 14.02
C PHE A 196 -9.20 4.04 13.66
N TYR A 197 -10.27 3.83 14.41
CA TYR A 197 -11.53 4.55 14.21
C TYR A 197 -11.35 6.06 14.40
N SER A 198 -10.73 6.48 15.50
CA SER A 198 -10.42 7.89 15.76
C SER A 198 -9.45 8.48 14.73
N SER A 199 -8.51 7.68 14.20
CA SER A 199 -7.65 8.12 13.10
C SER A 199 -8.45 8.43 11.83
N GLY A 200 -9.48 7.63 11.54
CA GLY A 200 -10.40 7.89 10.42
C GLY A 200 -11.22 9.17 10.62
N GLU A 201 -11.73 9.41 11.83
CA GLU A 201 -12.47 10.63 12.16
C GLU A 201 -11.59 11.88 11.99
N ILE A 202 -10.39 11.87 12.56
CA ILE A 202 -9.43 12.99 12.46
C ILE A 202 -8.98 13.21 11.00
N ALA A 203 -8.71 12.16 10.23
CA ALA A 203 -8.36 12.30 8.82
C ALA A 203 -9.50 12.99 8.04
N ALA A 204 -10.76 12.61 8.30
CA ALA A 204 -11.92 13.25 7.70
C ALA A 204 -12.04 14.73 8.08
N GLU A 205 -11.88 15.08 9.36
CA GLU A 205 -11.92 16.47 9.84
C GLU A 205 -10.83 17.34 9.19
N LEU A 206 -9.66 16.76 8.96
CA LEU A 206 -8.52 17.45 8.34
C LEU A 206 -8.57 17.46 6.81
N ASN A 207 -9.59 16.85 6.18
CA ASN A 207 -9.64 16.62 4.75
C ASN A 207 -8.36 15.92 4.23
N LEU A 208 -7.91 14.89 4.94
CA LEU A 208 -6.90 13.94 4.50
C LEU A 208 -7.59 12.68 3.99
N GLY A 209 -7.20 12.18 2.83
CA GLY A 209 -7.63 10.85 2.39
C GLY A 209 -7.05 9.77 3.29
N LEU A 210 -7.85 8.74 3.61
CA LEU A 210 -7.42 7.62 4.42
C LEU A 210 -7.32 6.36 3.58
N ASN A 211 -6.13 5.79 3.53
CA ASN A 211 -5.86 4.45 3.02
C ASN A 211 -5.43 3.53 4.18
N ALA A 212 -5.42 2.24 3.96
CA ALA A 212 -4.88 1.27 4.90
C ALA A 212 -4.27 0.08 4.16
N GLY A 213 -3.24 -0.50 4.74
CA GLY A 213 -2.55 -1.64 4.16
C GLY A 213 -1.81 -2.46 5.19
N HIS A 214 -1.36 -3.63 4.76
CA HIS A 214 -0.68 -4.64 5.56
C HIS A 214 -1.65 -5.53 6.39
N ASP A 215 -1.44 -6.84 6.39
CA ASP A 215 -2.10 -7.86 7.23
C ASP A 215 -3.65 -7.87 7.26
N LEU A 216 -4.31 -7.07 6.41
CA LEU A 216 -5.75 -7.20 6.20
C LEU A 216 -6.06 -8.48 5.42
N ASN A 217 -7.11 -9.20 5.85
CA ASN A 217 -7.54 -10.47 5.28
C ASN A 217 -9.08 -10.60 5.31
N LEU A 218 -9.62 -11.66 4.72
CA LEU A 218 -11.07 -11.87 4.64
C LEU A 218 -11.78 -11.95 5.99
N SER A 219 -11.08 -12.32 7.06
CA SER A 219 -11.68 -12.41 8.41
C SER A 219 -11.79 -11.05 9.09
N ASN A 220 -10.78 -10.17 8.94
CA ASN A 220 -10.69 -8.91 9.67
C ASN A 220 -11.14 -7.69 8.87
N LEU A 221 -11.16 -7.76 7.52
CA LEU A 221 -11.43 -6.62 6.63
C LEU A 221 -12.82 -6.03 6.81
N LYS A 222 -13.85 -6.86 6.98
CA LYS A 222 -15.23 -6.38 7.12
C LYS A 222 -15.41 -5.44 8.33
N LYS A 223 -14.77 -5.73 9.45
CA LYS A 223 -14.80 -4.86 10.64
C LYS A 223 -13.95 -3.59 10.36
N PHE A 224 -12.79 -3.73 9.74
CA PHE A 224 -11.93 -2.60 9.40
C PHE A 224 -12.61 -1.62 8.44
N ALA A 225 -13.35 -2.10 7.47
CA ALA A 225 -14.10 -1.28 6.51
C ALA A 225 -15.19 -0.38 7.14
N THR A 226 -15.48 -0.55 8.43
CA THR A 226 -16.39 0.37 9.16
C THR A 226 -15.71 1.66 9.63
N ILE A 227 -14.39 1.80 9.45
CA ILE A 227 -13.64 3.00 9.80
C ILE A 227 -14.07 4.16 8.88
N PRO A 228 -14.39 5.34 9.44
CA PRO A 228 -14.84 6.46 8.63
C PRO A 228 -13.73 6.97 7.69
N ASN A 229 -14.14 7.47 6.52
CA ASN A 229 -13.24 8.05 5.51
C ASN A 229 -12.21 7.09 4.92
N LEU A 230 -12.39 5.77 5.05
CA LEU A 230 -11.53 4.77 4.42
C LEU A 230 -11.79 4.75 2.91
N LEU A 231 -10.82 5.24 2.12
CA LEU A 231 -10.95 5.40 0.68
C LEU A 231 -10.39 4.21 -0.10
N GLU A 232 -9.33 3.57 0.43
CA GLU A 232 -8.62 2.50 -0.25
C GLU A 232 -7.99 1.53 0.75
N VAL A 233 -7.97 0.25 0.39
CA VAL A 233 -7.15 -0.75 1.07
C VAL A 233 -6.18 -1.40 0.08
N SER A 234 -4.91 -1.55 0.48
CA SER A 234 -3.87 -2.23 -0.30
C SER A 234 -3.61 -3.61 0.31
N ILE A 235 -3.99 -4.69 -0.41
CA ILE A 235 -3.92 -6.06 0.12
C ILE A 235 -3.07 -6.94 -0.81
N GLY A 236 -2.04 -7.56 -0.23
CA GLY A 236 -1.08 -8.38 -0.99
C GLY A 236 -0.91 -9.79 -0.45
N HIS A 237 -0.35 -9.94 0.74
CA HIS A 237 0.02 -11.25 1.27
C HIS A 237 -1.20 -12.17 1.44
N ALA A 238 -2.19 -11.75 2.21
CA ALA A 238 -3.38 -12.55 2.48
C ALA A 238 -4.15 -12.87 1.20
N LEU A 239 -4.36 -11.89 0.31
CA LEU A 239 -5.03 -12.11 -0.98
C LEU A 239 -4.28 -13.14 -1.84
N THR A 240 -2.93 -13.13 -1.82
CA THR A 240 -2.14 -14.12 -2.56
C THR A 240 -2.27 -15.52 -1.96
N VAL A 241 -2.31 -15.64 -0.62
CA VAL A 241 -2.56 -16.93 0.05
C VAL A 241 -3.95 -17.45 -0.28
N ASP A 242 -4.99 -16.62 -0.17
CA ASP A 242 -6.35 -16.97 -0.54
C ASP A 242 -6.47 -17.34 -2.03
N ALA A 243 -5.68 -16.70 -2.90
CA ALA A 243 -5.65 -17.04 -4.33
C ALA A 243 -5.06 -18.42 -4.61
N ILE A 244 -4.22 -18.98 -3.74
CA ILE A 244 -3.73 -20.36 -3.87
C ILE A 244 -4.88 -21.36 -3.61
N GLU A 245 -5.79 -21.03 -2.71
CA GLU A 245 -6.92 -21.89 -2.35
C GLU A 245 -8.12 -21.73 -3.31
N TYR A 246 -8.47 -20.48 -3.64
CA TYR A 246 -9.71 -20.15 -4.35
C TYR A 246 -9.51 -19.78 -5.82
N GLY A 247 -8.27 -19.56 -6.25
CA GLY A 247 -7.93 -18.92 -7.50
C GLY A 247 -8.03 -17.38 -7.41
N LEU A 248 -7.12 -16.66 -8.12
CA LEU A 248 -6.93 -15.23 -7.99
C LEU A 248 -8.21 -14.41 -8.20
N ALA A 249 -8.97 -14.69 -9.25
CA ALA A 249 -10.19 -13.96 -9.55
C ALA A 249 -11.27 -14.13 -8.46
N ASN A 250 -11.38 -15.31 -7.85
CA ASN A 250 -12.33 -15.54 -6.76
C ASN A 250 -11.87 -14.86 -5.47
N ALA A 251 -10.57 -14.87 -5.16
CA ALA A 251 -10.02 -14.15 -4.04
C ALA A 251 -10.32 -12.64 -4.17
N VAL A 252 -10.02 -12.00 -5.31
CA VAL A 252 -10.33 -10.58 -5.53
C VAL A 252 -11.81 -10.28 -5.30
N ARG A 253 -12.72 -11.07 -5.88
CA ARG A 253 -14.17 -10.91 -5.67
C ARG A 253 -14.60 -11.07 -4.21
N ALA A 254 -13.95 -11.97 -3.45
CA ALA A 254 -14.25 -12.14 -2.03
C ALA A 254 -13.83 -10.91 -1.21
N TYR A 255 -12.69 -10.30 -1.53
CA TYR A 255 -12.24 -9.05 -0.90
C TYR A 255 -13.17 -7.88 -1.25
N GLN A 256 -13.57 -7.73 -2.51
CA GLN A 256 -14.56 -6.71 -2.92
C GLN A 256 -15.87 -6.86 -2.13
N LYS A 257 -16.39 -8.08 -2.07
CA LYS A 257 -17.60 -8.36 -1.27
C LYS A 257 -17.43 -8.01 0.22
N SER A 258 -16.24 -8.22 0.79
CA SER A 258 -15.96 -7.89 2.20
C SER A 258 -15.91 -6.37 2.44
N LEU A 259 -15.62 -5.58 1.39
CA LEU A 259 -15.68 -4.12 1.41
C LEU A 259 -17.11 -3.57 1.18
N GLY A 260 -18.06 -4.42 0.78
CA GLY A 260 -19.44 -4.01 0.47
C GLY A 260 -19.67 -3.60 -0.98
N ASN A 261 -18.71 -3.93 -1.85
CA ASN A 261 -18.72 -3.63 -3.29
C ASN A 261 -19.41 -4.75 -4.11
#